data_77271e779487bb83f835a5da6b344426
#
_entry.id   77271e779487bb83f835a5da6b344426
#
_cell.length_a   1.000
_cell.length_b   1.000
_cell.length_c   1.000
_cell.angle_alpha   90.00
_cell.angle_beta   90.00
_cell.angle_gamma   90.00
#
_symmetry.space_group_name_H-M   'P 1'
#
loop_
_entity.id
_entity.type
_entity.pdbx_description
1 polymer ?
#
loop_
_entity_poly.entity_id
_entity_poly.type
_entity_poly.pdbx_seq_one_letter_code
_entity_poly.pdbx_strand_id
1 'polypeptide(L)'
;MSSPTVALPQRLVSLDQFRGYTVLGMFLVNYVGGFVVVPEVLKHHNDYCSYADVIMPQFLFAVGFAFRMTFERRVQREGLAPAYGRVVKRLAGLALVSMVVYGASSPAETWKQLVDLGPLAALAPALKRNWFQTLMHIAATSLWILPVIRAGIGVRLIFALASAILHVFLSWQFNFEWCNTSPNAIDGGPLGFLTWSIPAIIGTVACDWVRMPDSRTPWLRMIVVSTVLMVVGWGVSCGTRFYDVPAERMEELKDVVLAENPVLPAGDQLKYRGLAEAPFVQPPPKAERKWNYWMMSQRAGTLSYLTFSAGFSLLVYVFFHFVCDKLRWEFGLFRLFGTNALISYILHSMVMGAIKPFVPRDAPVWYVAGSLLLFFSIMWLFVRYLERNKVFLRL
;
A
#
# COMPACT_ATOMS: atom_id res chain seq x y z
N MET A 1 19.43 28.59 -35.26
CA MET A 1 19.20 27.20 -34.88
C MET A 1 18.15 27.20 -33.77
N SER A 2 16.91 26.96 -34.10
CA SER A 2 15.80 26.88 -33.13
C SER A 2 15.92 25.61 -32.32
N SER A 3 16.10 25.76 -31.01
CA SER A 3 16.08 24.64 -30.05
C SER A 3 14.78 23.84 -30.22
N PRO A 4 14.86 22.49 -30.28
CA PRO A 4 13.65 21.70 -30.38
C PRO A 4 12.80 21.97 -29.14
N THR A 5 11.61 22.50 -29.34
CA THR A 5 10.54 22.62 -28.34
C THR A 5 10.22 21.20 -27.87
N VAL A 6 10.74 20.83 -26.71
CA VAL A 6 10.37 19.58 -26.03
C VAL A 6 8.89 19.67 -25.74
N ALA A 7 8.09 18.94 -26.52
CA ALA A 7 6.66 18.86 -26.32
C ALA A 7 6.38 18.48 -24.85
N LEU A 8 5.56 19.27 -24.17
CA LEU A 8 5.14 18.97 -22.81
C LEU A 8 4.53 17.55 -22.83
N PRO A 9 5.02 16.62 -21.99
CA PRO A 9 4.53 15.27 -22.03
C PRO A 9 3.02 15.28 -21.79
N GLN A 10 2.30 14.69 -22.72
CA GLN A 10 0.85 14.49 -22.67
C GLN A 10 0.47 13.85 -21.32
N ARG A 11 -0.70 14.25 -20.80
CA ARG A 11 -1.32 13.61 -19.63
C ARG A 11 -1.52 12.13 -19.93
N LEU A 12 -0.93 11.25 -19.11
CA LEU A 12 -1.08 9.80 -19.28
C LEU A 12 -2.46 9.38 -18.75
N VAL A 13 -3.34 9.02 -19.67
CA VAL A 13 -4.71 8.60 -19.36
C VAL A 13 -4.70 7.33 -18.53
N SER A 14 -3.83 6.38 -18.87
CA SER A 14 -3.68 5.12 -18.15
C SER A 14 -3.37 5.31 -16.66
N LEU A 15 -2.55 6.29 -16.29
CA LEU A 15 -2.21 6.56 -14.89
C LEU A 15 -3.43 7.10 -14.13
N ASP A 16 -4.21 8.00 -14.72
CA ASP A 16 -5.41 8.51 -14.09
C ASP A 16 -6.48 7.42 -13.95
N GLN A 17 -6.63 6.56 -14.97
CA GLN A 17 -7.55 5.41 -14.93
C GLN A 17 -7.14 4.38 -13.88
N PHE A 18 -5.85 4.03 -13.81
CA PHE A 18 -5.31 3.13 -12.80
C PHE A 18 -5.51 3.68 -11.38
N ARG A 19 -5.26 4.96 -11.15
CA ARG A 19 -5.53 5.61 -9.85
C ARG A 19 -7.01 5.57 -9.49
N GLY A 20 -7.89 5.82 -10.45
CA GLY A 20 -9.33 5.77 -10.25
C GLY A 20 -9.82 4.36 -9.90
N TYR A 21 -9.31 3.35 -10.60
CA TYR A 21 -9.55 1.94 -10.26
C TYR A 21 -9.10 1.64 -8.82
N THR A 22 -7.91 2.09 -8.45
CA THR A 22 -7.36 1.86 -7.10
C THR A 22 -8.22 2.55 -6.02
N VAL A 23 -8.69 3.78 -6.27
CA VAL A 23 -9.61 4.48 -5.35
C VAL A 23 -10.93 3.73 -5.19
N LEU A 24 -11.51 3.25 -6.29
CA LEU A 24 -12.77 2.48 -6.23
C LEU A 24 -12.57 1.12 -5.56
N GLY A 25 -11.45 0.46 -5.81
CA GLY A 25 -11.06 -0.76 -5.10
C GLY A 25 -10.95 -0.52 -3.59
N MET A 26 -10.32 0.57 -3.17
CA MET A 26 -10.26 0.99 -1.76
C MET A 26 -11.66 1.22 -1.17
N PHE A 27 -12.53 1.92 -1.88
CA PHE A 27 -13.91 2.12 -1.43
C PHE A 27 -14.62 0.80 -1.17
N LEU A 28 -14.50 -0.12 -2.14
CA LEU A 28 -15.10 -1.45 -2.02
C LEU A 28 -14.59 -2.17 -0.78
N VAL A 29 -13.27 -2.42 -0.69
CA VAL A 29 -12.70 -3.28 0.37
C VAL A 29 -12.86 -2.67 1.76
N ASN A 30 -12.70 -1.34 1.90
CA ASN A 30 -12.88 -0.66 3.19
C ASN A 30 -14.33 -0.67 3.66
N TYR A 31 -15.28 -0.58 2.71
CA TYR A 31 -16.69 -0.63 3.04
C TYR A 31 -17.12 -2.04 3.44
N VAL A 32 -16.82 -3.03 2.58
CA VAL A 32 -17.37 -4.38 2.75
C VAL A 32 -16.58 -5.25 3.73
N GLY A 33 -15.31 -4.96 4.01
CA GLY A 33 -14.40 -5.83 4.75
C GLY A 33 -14.81 -6.17 6.19
N GLY A 34 -15.78 -5.45 6.77
CA GLY A 34 -16.29 -5.71 8.11
C GLY A 34 -17.50 -6.64 8.19
N PHE A 35 -18.11 -7.05 7.05
CA PHE A 35 -19.35 -7.84 7.05
C PHE A 35 -19.08 -9.34 6.93
N VAL A 36 -19.86 -10.14 7.65
CA VAL A 36 -19.71 -11.60 7.70
C VAL A 36 -19.93 -12.25 6.33
N VAL A 37 -20.94 -11.77 5.62
CA VAL A 37 -21.41 -12.30 4.32
C VAL A 37 -20.41 -12.11 3.17
N VAL A 38 -19.37 -11.28 3.37
CA VAL A 38 -18.40 -10.92 2.33
C VAL A 38 -17.27 -11.96 2.27
N PRO A 39 -16.87 -12.42 1.07
CA PRO A 39 -15.75 -13.35 0.90
C PRO A 39 -14.45 -12.83 1.50
N GLU A 40 -13.64 -13.73 2.09
CA GLU A 40 -12.39 -13.38 2.78
C GLU A 40 -11.37 -12.69 1.84
N VAL A 41 -11.39 -12.97 0.56
CA VAL A 41 -10.50 -12.33 -0.43
C VAL A 41 -10.72 -10.80 -0.53
N LEU A 42 -11.88 -10.28 -0.12
CA LEU A 42 -12.20 -8.84 -0.08
C LEU A 42 -11.97 -8.22 1.31
N LYS A 43 -11.44 -8.98 2.26
CA LYS A 43 -11.10 -8.52 3.61
C LYS A 43 -9.60 -8.39 3.78
N HIS A 44 -9.15 -7.50 4.67
CA HIS A 44 -7.74 -7.37 5.02
C HIS A 44 -7.27 -8.50 5.91
N HIS A 45 -6.12 -9.07 5.54
CA HIS A 45 -5.48 -10.15 6.27
C HIS A 45 -4.04 -9.79 6.65
N ASN A 46 -3.47 -10.55 7.60
CA ASN A 46 -2.11 -10.30 8.10
C ASN A 46 -1.20 -11.53 8.02
N ASP A 47 -1.70 -12.60 7.44
CA ASP A 47 -1.07 -13.91 7.28
C ASP A 47 -0.96 -14.35 5.81
N TYR A 48 -1.76 -13.75 4.93
CA TYR A 48 -1.66 -13.94 3.48
C TYR A 48 -2.10 -12.66 2.75
N CYS A 49 -1.78 -12.57 1.46
CA CYS A 49 -2.16 -11.45 0.62
C CYS A 49 -3.54 -11.69 -0.01
N SER A 50 -4.55 -10.92 0.42
CA SER A 50 -5.87 -10.87 -0.20
C SER A 50 -5.92 -9.80 -1.31
N TYR A 51 -7.05 -9.74 -2.05
CA TYR A 51 -7.28 -8.64 -2.98
C TYR A 51 -7.35 -7.28 -2.27
N ALA A 52 -7.92 -7.24 -1.06
CA ALA A 52 -7.97 -6.01 -0.28
C ALA A 52 -6.56 -5.47 0.01
N ASP A 53 -5.60 -6.35 0.24
CA ASP A 53 -4.24 -5.98 0.62
C ASP A 53 -3.42 -5.42 -0.56
N VAL A 54 -3.73 -5.76 -1.82
CA VAL A 54 -2.99 -5.21 -2.98
C VAL A 54 -3.38 -3.77 -3.34
N ILE A 55 -4.42 -3.20 -2.74
CA ILE A 55 -4.90 -1.85 -3.07
C ILE A 55 -3.90 -0.76 -2.66
N MET A 56 -3.40 -0.79 -1.42
CA MET A 56 -2.44 0.21 -0.95
C MET A 56 -1.11 0.16 -1.72
N PRO A 57 -0.50 -1.00 -2.03
CA PRO A 57 0.66 -1.08 -2.91
C PRO A 57 0.46 -0.43 -4.27
N GLN A 58 -0.74 -0.54 -4.86
CA GLN A 58 -1.08 0.12 -6.12
C GLN A 58 -1.08 1.66 -5.97
N PHE A 59 -1.53 2.19 -4.84
CA PHE A 59 -1.39 3.62 -4.56
C PHE A 59 0.07 4.04 -4.53
N LEU A 60 0.93 3.32 -3.82
CA LEU A 60 2.36 3.63 -3.74
C LEU A 60 3.05 3.51 -5.10
N PHE A 61 2.68 2.51 -5.90
CA PHE A 61 3.13 2.40 -7.29
C PHE A 61 2.74 3.64 -8.11
N ALA A 62 1.47 4.06 -8.07
CA ALA A 62 0.99 5.25 -8.78
C ALA A 62 1.67 6.53 -8.28
N VAL A 63 1.93 6.63 -6.97
CA VAL A 63 2.68 7.74 -6.36
C VAL A 63 4.11 7.78 -6.89
N GLY A 64 4.83 6.66 -6.88
CA GLY A 64 6.19 6.56 -7.40
C GLY A 64 6.26 6.94 -8.88
N PHE A 65 5.34 6.43 -9.69
CA PHE A 65 5.22 6.79 -11.11
C PHE A 65 5.03 8.31 -11.31
N ALA A 66 4.01 8.88 -10.65
CA ALA A 66 3.72 10.30 -10.75
C ALA A 66 4.85 11.18 -10.19
N PHE A 67 5.51 10.72 -9.12
CA PHE A 67 6.61 11.41 -8.48
C PHE A 67 7.80 11.55 -9.43
N ARG A 68 8.24 10.44 -10.06
CA ARG A 68 9.31 10.45 -11.08
C ARG A 68 8.98 11.43 -12.20
N MET A 69 7.77 11.34 -12.76
CA MET A 69 7.31 12.17 -13.86
C MET A 69 7.27 13.67 -13.51
N THR A 70 6.73 14.01 -12.33
CA THR A 70 6.53 15.41 -11.93
C THR A 70 7.82 16.05 -11.42
N PHE A 71 8.68 15.29 -10.76
CA PHE A 71 9.95 15.80 -10.23
C PHE A 71 10.88 16.23 -11.34
N GLU A 72 11.05 15.40 -12.38
CA GLU A 72 11.88 15.74 -13.55
C GLU A 72 11.43 17.04 -14.22
N ARG A 73 10.10 17.17 -14.47
CA ARG A 73 9.55 18.42 -15.05
C ARG A 73 9.81 19.63 -14.19
N ARG A 74 9.72 19.48 -12.87
CA ARG A 74 9.96 20.56 -11.92
C ARG A 74 11.41 20.99 -11.91
N VAL A 75 12.34 20.05 -11.89
CA VAL A 75 13.77 20.35 -11.97
C VAL A 75 14.13 21.12 -13.25
N GLN A 76 13.51 20.72 -14.38
CA GLN A 76 13.73 21.42 -15.66
C GLN A 76 13.20 22.87 -15.66
N ARG A 77 12.15 23.17 -14.91
CA ARG A 77 11.51 24.50 -14.86
C ARG A 77 12.11 25.44 -13.81
N GLU A 78 12.43 24.92 -12.65
CA GLU A 78 12.72 25.72 -11.45
C GLU A 78 14.15 25.49 -10.93
N GLY A 79 14.86 24.52 -11.46
CA GLY A 79 16.15 24.07 -10.93
C GLY A 79 16.03 23.05 -9.81
N LEU A 80 17.18 22.52 -9.38
CA LEU A 80 17.23 21.38 -8.47
C LEU A 80 16.80 21.75 -7.03
N ALA A 81 17.42 22.76 -6.43
CA ALA A 81 17.17 23.11 -5.02
C ALA A 81 15.72 23.56 -4.77
N PRO A 82 15.08 24.42 -5.61
CA PRO A 82 13.66 24.74 -5.46
C PRO A 82 12.75 23.53 -5.62
N ALA A 83 13.08 22.59 -6.53
CA ALA A 83 12.31 21.38 -6.72
C ALA A 83 12.30 20.48 -5.47
N TYR A 84 13.47 20.27 -4.83
CA TYR A 84 13.58 19.55 -3.56
C TYR A 84 12.79 20.25 -2.44
N GLY A 85 12.98 21.55 -2.25
CA GLY A 85 12.29 22.33 -1.22
C GLY A 85 10.77 22.25 -1.35
N ARG A 86 10.23 22.31 -2.58
CA ARG A 86 8.79 22.20 -2.83
C ARG A 86 8.27 20.80 -2.53
N VAL A 87 9.03 19.75 -2.88
CA VAL A 87 8.65 18.37 -2.55
C VAL A 87 8.61 18.18 -1.04
N VAL A 88 9.64 18.59 -0.31
CA VAL A 88 9.66 18.47 1.16
C VAL A 88 8.48 19.19 1.80
N LYS A 89 8.18 20.44 1.40
CA LYS A 89 7.00 21.18 1.89
C LYS A 89 5.68 20.45 1.63
N ARG A 90 5.54 19.88 0.41
CA ARG A 90 4.37 19.08 0.04
C ARG A 90 4.23 17.83 0.90
N LEU A 91 5.32 17.10 1.12
CA LEU A 91 5.31 15.87 1.93
C LEU A 91 5.04 16.17 3.41
N ALA A 92 5.58 17.27 3.94
CA ALA A 92 5.25 17.74 5.28
C ALA A 92 3.75 18.08 5.40
N GLY A 93 3.18 18.78 4.40
CA GLY A 93 1.75 19.05 4.35
C GLY A 93 0.91 17.76 4.32
N LEU A 94 1.33 16.76 3.55
CA LEU A 94 0.65 15.45 3.50
C LEU A 94 0.72 14.70 4.84
N ALA A 95 1.87 14.76 5.53
CA ALA A 95 2.03 14.18 6.86
C ALA A 95 1.09 14.85 7.88
N LEU A 96 1.00 16.19 7.87
CA LEU A 96 0.06 16.91 8.72
C LEU A 96 -1.40 16.54 8.43
N VAL A 97 -1.78 16.47 7.16
CA VAL A 97 -3.13 16.00 6.76
C VAL A 97 -3.38 14.58 7.25
N SER A 98 -2.39 13.67 7.17
CA SER A 98 -2.50 12.32 7.72
C SER A 98 -2.81 12.33 9.21
N MET A 99 -2.08 13.12 10.00
CA MET A 99 -2.30 13.23 11.44
C MET A 99 -3.70 13.75 11.80
N VAL A 100 -4.22 14.68 11.00
CA VAL A 100 -5.58 15.24 11.20
C VAL A 100 -6.65 14.22 10.79
N VAL A 101 -6.49 13.57 9.64
CA VAL A 101 -7.50 12.63 9.10
C VAL A 101 -7.64 11.39 9.97
N TYR A 102 -6.53 10.87 10.47
CA TYR A 102 -6.56 9.64 11.27
C TYR A 102 -6.67 9.86 12.76
N GLY A 103 -6.50 11.08 13.24
CA GLY A 103 -6.63 11.42 14.65
C GLY A 103 -5.89 10.45 15.58
N ALA A 104 -5.58 10.86 16.77
CA ALA A 104 -5.06 9.98 17.81
C ALA A 104 -5.90 10.17 19.07
N SER A 105 -6.23 9.06 19.73
CA SER A 105 -6.82 9.07 21.07
C SER A 105 -5.73 8.93 22.11
N SER A 106 -5.86 9.66 23.21
CA SER A 106 -4.97 9.48 24.34
C SER A 106 -5.20 8.13 25.00
N PRO A 107 -4.14 7.37 25.34
CA PRO A 107 -4.26 6.16 26.14
C PRO A 107 -4.51 6.44 27.62
N ALA A 108 -4.48 7.71 28.05
CA ALA A 108 -4.67 8.17 29.41
C ALA A 108 -5.85 9.14 29.49
N GLU A 109 -6.74 8.94 30.44
CA GLU A 109 -7.92 9.79 30.69
C GLU A 109 -7.62 10.86 31.75
N THR A 110 -6.59 10.68 32.57
CA THR A 110 -6.20 11.63 33.64
C THR A 110 -4.74 12.04 33.49
N TRP A 111 -4.42 13.24 34.02
CA TRP A 111 -3.05 13.73 34.05
C TRP A 111 -2.08 12.78 34.77
N LYS A 112 -2.52 12.21 35.89
CA LYS A 112 -1.71 11.23 36.63
C LYS A 112 -1.38 10.02 35.78
N GLN A 113 -2.39 9.43 35.10
CA GLN A 113 -2.17 8.29 34.19
C GLN A 113 -1.19 8.65 33.06
N LEU A 114 -1.27 9.88 32.51
CA LEU A 114 -0.35 10.31 31.45
C LEU A 114 1.09 10.43 31.95
N VAL A 115 1.28 10.99 33.15
CA VAL A 115 2.60 11.12 33.77
C VAL A 115 3.19 9.75 34.12
N ASP A 116 2.38 8.87 34.71
CA ASP A 116 2.79 7.51 35.11
C ASP A 116 3.15 6.65 33.88
N LEU A 117 2.43 6.82 32.76
CA LEU A 117 2.67 6.13 31.49
C LEU A 117 3.96 6.60 30.80
N GLY A 118 4.27 7.88 30.92
CA GLY A 118 5.37 8.54 30.25
C GLY A 118 5.13 8.86 28.77
N PRO A 119 5.90 9.82 28.19
CA PRO A 119 5.62 10.36 26.88
C PRO A 119 5.76 9.37 25.73
N LEU A 120 6.73 8.46 25.78
CA LEU A 120 6.94 7.48 24.70
C LEU A 120 5.82 6.44 24.67
N ALA A 121 5.40 5.93 25.82
CA ALA A 121 4.30 4.98 25.87
C ALA A 121 2.96 5.62 25.52
N ALA A 122 2.77 6.89 25.89
CA ALA A 122 1.58 7.66 25.50
C ALA A 122 1.48 7.88 23.98
N LEU A 123 2.59 8.08 23.29
CA LEU A 123 2.64 8.27 21.83
C LEU A 123 2.63 6.94 21.05
N ALA A 124 2.97 5.81 21.69
CA ALA A 124 3.10 4.53 21.00
C ALA A 124 1.86 4.10 20.19
N PRO A 125 0.60 4.22 20.67
CA PRO A 125 -0.59 3.89 19.88
C PRO A 125 -0.72 4.75 18.63
N ALA A 126 -0.46 6.06 18.74
CA ALA A 126 -0.53 6.98 17.64
C ALA A 126 0.53 6.68 16.57
N LEU A 127 1.78 6.47 16.97
CA LEU A 127 2.89 6.10 16.08
C LEU A 127 2.68 4.72 15.46
N LYS A 128 2.21 3.75 16.26
CA LYS A 128 2.09 2.37 15.83
C LYS A 128 0.92 2.15 14.88
N ARG A 129 -0.18 2.87 15.07
CA ARG A 129 -1.44 2.59 14.37
C ARG A 129 -2.08 3.81 13.71
N ASN A 130 -2.30 4.91 14.46
CA ASN A 130 -3.16 5.98 13.96
C ASN A 130 -2.46 6.81 12.87
N TRP A 131 -1.29 7.38 13.16
CA TRP A 131 -0.63 8.31 12.25
C TRP A 131 0.03 7.63 11.06
N PHE A 132 0.60 6.41 11.25
CA PHE A 132 1.28 5.67 10.20
C PHE A 132 0.32 4.78 9.40
N GLN A 133 -0.58 5.43 8.69
CA GLN A 133 -1.46 4.83 7.70
C GLN A 133 -1.10 5.36 6.30
N THR A 134 -1.94 5.12 5.31
CA THR A 134 -1.66 5.32 3.89
C THR A 134 -1.05 6.69 3.54
N LEU A 135 -1.62 7.82 4.04
CA LEU A 135 -1.11 9.16 3.69
C LEU A 135 0.28 9.42 4.27
N MET A 136 0.52 8.99 5.51
CA MET A 136 1.85 9.10 6.13
C MET A 136 2.86 8.21 5.41
N HIS A 137 2.48 6.99 5.03
CA HIS A 137 3.36 6.12 4.25
C HIS A 137 3.68 6.70 2.88
N ILE A 138 2.71 7.35 2.21
CA ILE A 138 2.99 8.08 0.96
C ILE A 138 4.03 9.17 1.22
N ALA A 139 3.88 9.95 2.30
CA ALA A 139 4.83 11.02 2.63
C ALA A 139 6.22 10.46 2.98
N ALA A 140 6.29 9.52 3.92
CA ALA A 140 7.54 8.93 4.39
C ALA A 140 8.28 8.16 3.27
N THR A 141 7.57 7.34 2.50
CA THR A 141 8.16 6.60 1.37
C THR A 141 8.65 7.54 0.28
N SER A 142 7.88 8.59 -0.06
CA SER A 142 8.31 9.57 -1.06
C SER A 142 9.55 10.34 -0.60
N LEU A 143 9.64 10.69 0.69
CA LEU A 143 10.82 11.33 1.27
C LEU A 143 12.03 10.36 1.25
N TRP A 144 11.81 9.09 1.57
CA TRP A 144 12.85 8.05 1.58
C TRP A 144 13.47 7.81 0.20
N ILE A 145 12.65 7.72 -0.86
CA ILE A 145 13.14 7.50 -2.21
C ILE A 145 13.62 8.79 -2.92
N LEU A 146 13.37 9.96 -2.34
CA LEU A 146 13.72 11.26 -2.93
C LEU A 146 15.20 11.39 -3.32
N PRO A 147 16.19 10.92 -2.53
CA PRO A 147 17.60 10.99 -2.91
C PRO A 147 17.94 10.26 -4.20
N VAL A 148 17.24 9.16 -4.49
CA VAL A 148 17.49 8.31 -5.66
C VAL A 148 16.52 8.53 -6.80
N ILE A 149 15.54 9.44 -6.66
CA ILE A 149 14.45 9.63 -7.63
C ILE A 149 14.96 9.94 -9.05
N ARG A 150 16.12 10.61 -9.19
CA ARG A 150 16.76 10.95 -10.47
C ARG A 150 17.78 9.93 -10.94
N ALA A 151 18.16 9.01 -10.10
CA ALA A 151 19.17 8.01 -10.43
C ALA A 151 18.70 7.05 -11.55
N GLY A 152 19.62 6.35 -12.16
CA GLY A 152 19.34 5.29 -13.12
C GLY A 152 18.53 4.14 -12.49
N ILE A 153 17.90 3.32 -13.32
CA ILE A 153 17.05 2.20 -12.87
C ILE A 153 17.82 1.28 -11.92
N GLY A 154 19.07 0.90 -12.26
CA GLY A 154 19.87 0.00 -11.42
C GLY A 154 20.10 0.53 -10.02
N VAL A 155 20.44 1.82 -9.86
CA VAL A 155 20.67 2.45 -8.54
C VAL A 155 19.39 2.45 -7.71
N ARG A 156 18.24 2.75 -8.32
CA ARG A 156 16.93 2.71 -7.64
C ARG A 156 16.56 1.31 -7.18
N LEU A 157 16.83 0.30 -8.00
CA LEU A 157 16.57 -1.10 -7.64
C LEU A 157 17.50 -1.57 -6.51
N ILE A 158 18.79 -1.21 -6.55
CA ILE A 158 19.74 -1.49 -5.46
C ILE A 158 19.28 -0.79 -4.17
N PHE A 159 18.83 0.45 -4.27
CA PHE A 159 18.28 1.17 -3.11
C PHE A 159 17.05 0.48 -2.52
N ALA A 160 16.12 0.01 -3.35
CA ALA A 160 14.96 -0.76 -2.89
C ALA A 160 15.38 -2.06 -2.20
N LEU A 161 16.36 -2.77 -2.77
CA LEU A 161 16.91 -4.00 -2.17
C LEU A 161 17.58 -3.72 -0.83
N ALA A 162 18.43 -2.68 -0.75
CA ALA A 162 19.08 -2.29 0.50
C ALA A 162 18.05 -1.88 1.58
N SER A 163 17.01 -1.15 1.18
CA SER A 163 15.90 -0.77 2.05
C SER A 163 15.13 -2.00 2.57
N ALA A 164 14.89 -2.97 1.70
CA ALA A 164 14.25 -4.24 2.06
C ALA A 164 15.10 -5.07 3.05
N ILE A 165 16.41 -5.19 2.78
CA ILE A 165 17.35 -5.88 3.68
C ILE A 165 17.37 -5.20 5.06
N LEU A 166 17.41 -3.88 5.09
CA LEU A 166 17.33 -3.12 6.35
C LEU A 166 16.02 -3.42 7.10
N HIS A 167 14.89 -3.49 6.40
CA HIS A 167 13.63 -3.83 7.04
C HIS A 167 13.62 -5.26 7.60
N VAL A 168 14.17 -6.24 6.87
CA VAL A 168 14.34 -7.63 7.37
C VAL A 168 15.18 -7.63 8.64
N PHE A 169 16.33 -6.93 8.63
CA PHE A 169 17.22 -6.84 9.78
C PHE A 169 16.54 -6.22 10.99
N LEU A 170 15.85 -5.09 10.83
CA LEU A 170 15.12 -4.43 11.91
C LEU A 170 13.94 -5.28 12.40
N SER A 171 13.30 -6.02 11.52
CA SER A 171 12.22 -6.95 11.86
C SER A 171 12.73 -8.16 12.66
N TRP A 172 13.94 -8.62 12.37
CA TRP A 172 14.62 -9.63 13.17
C TRP A 172 14.93 -9.12 14.59
N GLN A 173 15.37 -7.86 14.72
CA GLN A 173 15.77 -7.30 15.99
C GLN A 173 14.57 -6.96 16.91
N PHE A 174 13.53 -6.32 16.38
CA PHE A 174 12.40 -5.85 17.19
C PHE A 174 11.13 -5.52 16.41
N ASN A 175 11.22 -5.08 15.16
CA ASN A 175 10.10 -4.41 14.49
C ASN A 175 8.92 -5.37 14.21
N PHE A 176 9.20 -6.64 13.90
CA PHE A 176 8.13 -7.61 13.63
C PHE A 176 7.31 -7.89 14.89
N GLU A 177 7.96 -8.12 16.03
CA GLU A 177 7.29 -8.31 17.32
C GLU A 177 6.54 -7.06 17.72
N TRP A 178 7.19 -5.90 17.61
CA TRP A 178 6.57 -4.62 17.93
C TRP A 178 5.31 -4.35 17.09
N CYS A 179 5.32 -4.65 15.79
CA CYS A 179 4.15 -4.50 14.93
C CYS A 179 3.00 -5.46 15.31
N ASN A 180 3.31 -6.64 15.83
CA ASN A 180 2.33 -7.69 16.12
C ASN A 180 1.91 -7.77 17.60
N THR A 181 2.43 -6.89 18.47
CA THR A 181 2.00 -6.75 19.86
C THR A 181 1.00 -5.61 20.02
N SER A 182 0.11 -5.73 21.02
CA SER A 182 -0.95 -4.73 21.26
C SER A 182 -0.39 -3.35 21.68
N PRO A 183 -0.99 -2.27 21.18
CA PRO A 183 -1.90 -2.18 20.05
C PRO A 183 -1.19 -2.53 18.74
N ASN A 184 -1.80 -3.41 17.94
CA ASN A 184 -1.18 -3.87 16.70
C ASN A 184 -0.95 -2.72 15.72
N ALA A 185 0.20 -2.74 15.04
CA ALA A 185 0.50 -1.79 13.98
C ALA A 185 -0.43 -1.96 12.75
N ILE A 186 -0.38 -0.99 11.87
CA ILE A 186 -0.96 -1.03 10.52
C ILE A 186 0.17 -0.67 9.54
N ASP A 187 0.16 -1.29 8.37
CA ASP A 187 1.03 -0.93 7.24
C ASP A 187 2.54 -0.93 7.55
N GLY A 188 2.99 -1.78 8.47
CA GLY A 188 4.39 -1.86 8.89
C GLY A 188 4.80 -0.83 9.95
N GLY A 189 3.88 -0.03 10.47
CA GLY A 189 4.17 1.03 11.44
C GLY A 189 5.20 2.05 10.92
N PRO A 190 5.91 2.76 11.80
CA PRO A 190 6.85 3.82 11.37
C PRO A 190 7.95 3.38 10.43
N LEU A 191 8.36 2.11 10.45
CA LEU A 191 9.41 1.57 9.59
C LEU A 191 8.88 0.94 8.29
N GLY A 192 7.57 0.88 8.11
CA GLY A 192 6.95 0.32 6.91
C GLY A 192 7.44 0.97 5.61
N PHE A 193 7.78 2.28 5.60
CA PHE A 193 8.27 2.98 4.42
C PHE A 193 9.49 2.29 3.77
N LEU A 194 10.25 1.51 4.53
CA LEU A 194 11.39 0.76 4.00
C LEU A 194 10.98 -0.25 2.95
N THR A 195 9.90 -0.99 3.17
CA THR A 195 9.38 -1.97 2.20
C THR A 195 8.33 -1.35 1.26
N TRP A 196 7.56 -0.35 1.69
CA TRP A 196 6.69 0.42 0.79
C TRP A 196 7.45 1.14 -0.32
N SER A 197 8.77 1.34 -0.16
CA SER A 197 9.65 1.83 -1.22
C SER A 197 9.70 0.89 -2.44
N ILE A 198 9.42 -0.41 -2.29
CA ILE A 198 9.45 -1.39 -3.38
C ILE A 198 8.40 -1.05 -4.45
N PRO A 199 7.08 -1.05 -4.16
CA PRO A 199 6.10 -0.69 -5.17
C PRO A 199 6.28 0.75 -5.68
N ALA A 200 6.71 1.69 -4.84
CA ALA A 200 6.97 3.06 -5.26
C ALA A 200 8.14 3.13 -6.28
N ILE A 201 9.25 2.45 -6.04
CA ILE A 201 10.39 2.40 -6.97
C ILE A 201 10.01 1.67 -8.26
N ILE A 202 9.27 0.56 -8.21
CA ILE A 202 8.76 -0.11 -9.41
C ILE A 202 7.86 0.83 -10.22
N GLY A 203 7.04 1.66 -9.57
CA GLY A 203 6.29 2.73 -10.22
C GLY A 203 7.20 3.75 -10.94
N THR A 204 8.32 4.15 -10.33
CA THR A 204 9.30 5.04 -10.99
C THR A 204 9.95 4.40 -12.21
N VAL A 205 10.21 3.10 -12.17
CA VAL A 205 10.78 2.32 -13.29
C VAL A 205 9.76 2.21 -14.42
N ALA A 206 8.50 1.92 -14.09
CA ALA A 206 7.41 1.89 -15.06
C ALA A 206 7.24 3.25 -15.78
N CYS A 207 7.38 4.35 -15.04
CA CYS A 207 7.36 5.71 -15.61
C CYS A 207 8.45 5.88 -16.68
N ASP A 208 9.67 5.45 -16.40
CA ASP A 208 10.77 5.56 -17.38
C ASP A 208 10.50 4.70 -18.62
N TRP A 209 9.96 3.49 -18.45
CA TRP A 209 9.64 2.59 -19.57
C TRP A 209 8.50 3.12 -20.46
N VAL A 210 7.45 3.66 -19.87
CA VAL A 210 6.30 4.21 -20.63
C VAL A 210 6.65 5.50 -21.36
N ARG A 211 7.66 6.24 -20.89
CA ARG A 211 8.14 7.46 -21.55
C ARG A 211 9.06 7.19 -22.75
N MET A 212 9.42 5.94 -22.99
CA MET A 212 10.12 5.57 -24.23
C MET A 212 9.17 5.76 -25.44
N PRO A 213 9.71 6.11 -26.63
CA PRO A 213 8.91 6.14 -27.85
C PRO A 213 8.13 4.83 -28.05
N ASP A 214 6.92 4.91 -28.58
CA ASP A 214 5.99 3.78 -28.72
C ASP A 214 6.59 2.51 -29.33
N SER A 215 7.47 2.67 -30.33
CA SER A 215 8.21 1.57 -30.98
C SER A 215 9.20 0.87 -30.03
N ARG A 216 9.49 1.44 -28.87
CA ARG A 216 10.45 0.95 -27.89
C ARG A 216 9.86 0.64 -26.51
N THR A 217 8.52 0.83 -26.33
CA THR A 217 7.90 0.49 -25.05
C THR A 217 8.06 -1.00 -24.76
N PRO A 218 8.74 -1.39 -23.68
CA PRO A 218 9.13 -2.79 -23.46
C PRO A 218 8.01 -3.59 -22.81
N TRP A 219 6.89 -3.77 -23.49
CA TRP A 219 5.72 -4.51 -23.00
C TRP A 219 6.07 -5.87 -22.41
N LEU A 220 6.77 -6.68 -23.20
CA LEU A 220 7.19 -8.01 -22.74
C LEU A 220 8.05 -7.91 -21.48
N ARG A 221 8.97 -6.94 -21.45
CA ARG A 221 9.81 -6.72 -20.27
C ARG A 221 8.98 -6.33 -19.04
N MET A 222 7.96 -5.49 -19.20
CA MET A 222 7.08 -5.11 -18.11
C MET A 222 6.29 -6.31 -17.59
N ILE A 223 5.75 -7.14 -18.48
CA ILE A 223 5.04 -8.38 -18.13
C ILE A 223 5.99 -9.36 -17.44
N VAL A 224 7.17 -9.60 -17.99
CA VAL A 224 8.16 -10.51 -17.40
C VAL A 224 8.58 -10.04 -16.00
N VAL A 225 8.91 -8.76 -15.85
CA VAL A 225 9.30 -8.21 -14.53
C VAL A 225 8.15 -8.29 -13.53
N SER A 226 6.91 -8.00 -13.93
CA SER A 226 5.76 -8.16 -13.04
C SER A 226 5.59 -9.60 -12.58
N THR A 227 5.67 -10.56 -13.50
CA THR A 227 5.57 -12.00 -13.18
C THR A 227 6.72 -12.45 -12.28
N VAL A 228 7.95 -12.05 -12.58
CA VAL A 228 9.13 -12.36 -11.75
C VAL A 228 8.95 -11.83 -10.32
N LEU A 229 8.53 -10.57 -10.16
CA LEU A 229 8.28 -10.00 -8.83
C LEU A 229 7.17 -10.75 -8.08
N MET A 230 6.10 -11.14 -8.76
CA MET A 230 5.02 -11.93 -8.15
C MET A 230 5.52 -13.32 -7.71
N VAL A 231 6.26 -14.02 -8.57
CA VAL A 231 6.83 -15.33 -8.27
C VAL A 231 7.88 -15.24 -7.14
N VAL A 232 8.76 -14.23 -7.17
CA VAL A 232 9.74 -14.01 -6.10
C VAL A 232 9.05 -13.69 -4.79
N GLY A 233 8.05 -12.79 -4.77
CA GLY A 233 7.30 -12.46 -3.57
C GLY A 233 6.61 -13.70 -2.95
N TRP A 234 5.97 -14.51 -3.78
CA TRP A 234 5.40 -15.77 -3.35
C TRP A 234 6.48 -16.78 -2.90
N GLY A 235 7.56 -16.93 -3.65
CA GLY A 235 8.68 -17.79 -3.29
C GLY A 235 9.29 -17.43 -1.93
N VAL A 236 9.47 -16.14 -1.66
CA VAL A 236 9.91 -15.65 -0.33
C VAL A 236 8.90 -16.01 0.75
N SER A 237 7.59 -15.95 0.46
CA SER A 237 6.56 -16.33 1.43
C SER A 237 6.58 -17.82 1.77
N CYS A 238 7.14 -18.67 0.92
CA CYS A 238 7.30 -20.10 1.24
C CYS A 238 8.18 -20.36 2.47
N GLY A 239 9.01 -19.39 2.89
CA GLY A 239 9.73 -19.44 4.16
C GLY A 239 8.82 -19.56 5.39
N THR A 240 7.53 -19.22 5.27
CA THR A 240 6.55 -19.40 6.35
C THR A 240 6.35 -20.86 6.72
N ARG A 241 6.60 -21.81 5.78
CA ARG A 241 6.46 -23.25 6.02
C ARG A 241 7.43 -23.81 7.07
N PHE A 242 8.54 -23.12 7.31
CA PHE A 242 9.45 -23.47 8.41
C PHE A 242 8.84 -23.24 9.79
N TYR A 243 7.72 -22.56 9.88
CA TYR A 243 7.03 -22.20 11.12
C TYR A 243 5.73 -22.98 11.32
N ASP A 244 5.48 -24.01 10.49
CA ASP A 244 4.35 -24.92 10.69
C ASP A 244 4.49 -25.68 12.01
N VAL A 245 3.37 -25.87 12.69
CA VAL A 245 3.30 -26.54 13.98
C VAL A 245 2.97 -28.02 13.75
N PRO A 246 3.71 -28.97 14.36
CA PRO A 246 3.37 -30.39 14.31
C PRO A 246 1.98 -30.65 14.88
N ALA A 247 1.24 -31.58 14.28
CA ALA A 247 -0.12 -31.93 14.69
C ALA A 247 -0.24 -32.27 16.18
N GLU A 248 0.81 -32.87 16.74
CA GLU A 248 0.91 -33.26 18.17
C GLU A 248 0.91 -32.07 19.14
N ARG A 249 1.30 -30.86 18.66
CA ARG A 249 1.35 -29.63 19.44
C ARG A 249 0.21 -28.66 19.16
N MET A 250 -0.66 -28.94 18.20
CA MET A 250 -1.75 -28.04 17.82
C MET A 250 -2.78 -27.85 18.94
N GLU A 251 -3.00 -28.87 19.76
CA GLU A 251 -3.95 -28.77 20.90
C GLU A 251 -3.45 -27.84 22.01
N GLU A 252 -2.15 -27.63 22.11
CA GLU A 252 -1.54 -26.72 23.09
C GLU A 252 -1.65 -25.24 22.68
N LEU A 253 -1.81 -24.96 21.37
CA LEU A 253 -1.78 -23.63 20.79
C LEU A 253 -3.21 -23.15 20.46
N LYS A 254 -3.95 -22.72 21.47
CA LYS A 254 -5.32 -22.20 21.30
C LYS A 254 -5.39 -20.84 20.61
N ASP A 255 -4.29 -20.09 20.58
CA ASP A 255 -4.22 -18.71 20.06
C ASP A 255 -3.05 -18.49 19.09
N VAL A 256 -3.06 -17.30 18.43
CA VAL A 256 -1.97 -16.87 17.56
C VAL A 256 -0.67 -16.71 18.34
N VAL A 257 0.29 -17.59 18.11
CA VAL A 257 1.60 -17.55 18.73
C VAL A 257 2.62 -16.94 17.80
N LEU A 258 3.31 -15.88 18.25
CA LEU A 258 4.47 -15.34 17.55
C LEU A 258 5.63 -16.34 17.63
N ALA A 259 6.39 -16.45 16.54
CA ALA A 259 7.63 -17.21 16.57
C ALA A 259 8.66 -16.49 17.44
N GLU A 260 9.42 -17.24 18.25
CA GLU A 260 10.50 -16.68 19.10
C GLU A 260 11.54 -15.92 18.27
N ASN A 261 11.89 -16.46 17.11
CA ASN A 261 12.65 -15.74 16.10
C ASN A 261 11.82 -15.72 14.80
N PRO A 262 11.26 -14.56 14.43
CA PRO A 262 10.34 -14.51 13.31
C PRO A 262 11.02 -14.56 11.93
N VAL A 263 12.33 -14.34 11.86
CA VAL A 263 13.10 -14.27 10.60
C VAL A 263 13.95 -15.51 10.38
N LEU A 264 14.62 -15.99 11.44
CA LEU A 264 15.48 -17.17 11.40
C LEU A 264 14.79 -18.34 12.10
N PRO A 265 14.31 -19.36 11.35
CA PRO A 265 13.69 -20.53 11.98
C PRO A 265 14.72 -21.31 12.80
N ALA A 266 14.28 -21.95 13.89
CA ALA A 266 15.12 -22.86 14.67
C ALA A 266 15.51 -24.09 13.82
N GLY A 267 16.65 -24.73 14.15
CA GLY A 267 17.20 -25.80 13.32
C GLY A 267 16.29 -27.04 13.17
N ASP A 268 15.47 -27.32 14.15
CA ASP A 268 14.46 -28.38 14.14
C ASP A 268 13.28 -28.05 13.20
N GLN A 269 12.97 -26.79 13.01
CA GLN A 269 11.91 -26.28 12.13
C GLN A 269 12.27 -26.38 10.64
N LEU A 270 13.56 -26.48 10.30
CA LEU A 270 14.01 -26.63 8.91
C LEU A 270 13.57 -27.95 8.25
N LYS A 271 12.93 -28.85 8.99
CA LYS A 271 12.34 -30.10 8.49
C LYS A 271 11.06 -29.84 7.67
N TYR A 272 10.34 -28.78 7.98
CA TYR A 272 9.11 -28.43 7.28
C TYR A 272 9.44 -27.74 5.97
N ARG A 273 9.23 -28.44 4.86
CA ARG A 273 9.50 -27.94 3.51
C ARG A 273 8.23 -28.02 2.68
N GLY A 274 8.10 -27.12 1.75
CA GLY A 274 6.98 -27.10 0.81
C GLY A 274 6.66 -25.71 0.32
N LEU A 275 5.71 -25.64 -0.58
CA LEU A 275 5.20 -24.36 -1.07
C LEU A 275 4.15 -23.82 -0.08
N ALA A 276 4.19 -22.51 0.17
CA ALA A 276 3.11 -21.84 0.84
C ALA A 276 1.88 -21.74 -0.07
N GLU A 277 0.75 -21.46 0.52
CA GLU A 277 -0.48 -21.17 -0.18
C GLU A 277 -0.25 -20.01 -1.17
N ALA A 278 -0.87 -20.09 -2.34
CA ALA A 278 -0.76 -19.03 -3.33
C ALA A 278 -1.41 -17.72 -2.80
N PRO A 279 -0.98 -16.56 -3.24
CA PRO A 279 -1.70 -15.32 -2.96
C PRO A 279 -3.19 -15.43 -3.34
N PHE A 280 -4.05 -14.79 -2.56
CA PHE A 280 -5.52 -14.87 -2.65
C PHE A 280 -6.13 -16.22 -2.19
N VAL A 281 -5.32 -17.17 -1.78
CA VAL A 281 -5.77 -18.43 -1.17
C VAL A 281 -5.54 -18.37 0.33
N GLN A 282 -6.59 -18.66 1.08
CA GLN A 282 -6.55 -18.64 2.54
C GLN A 282 -5.62 -19.73 3.08
N PRO A 283 -4.68 -19.38 3.99
CA PRO A 283 -3.80 -20.35 4.63
C PRO A 283 -4.56 -21.23 5.63
N PRO A 284 -3.94 -22.29 6.14
CA PRO A 284 -4.50 -23.12 7.19
C PRO A 284 -4.81 -22.31 8.48
N PRO A 285 -5.61 -22.87 9.40
CA PRO A 285 -5.94 -22.21 10.68
C PRO A 285 -4.70 -21.74 11.44
N LYS A 286 -4.84 -20.64 12.16
CA LYS A 286 -3.73 -19.95 12.85
C LYS A 286 -2.99 -20.82 13.87
N ALA A 287 -3.63 -21.86 14.41
CA ALA A 287 -2.99 -22.82 15.30
C ALA A 287 -1.96 -23.72 14.63
N GLU A 288 -2.05 -23.87 13.31
CA GLU A 288 -1.17 -24.75 12.53
C GLU A 288 0.15 -24.09 12.12
N ARG A 289 0.30 -22.77 12.31
CA ARG A 289 1.49 -22.02 11.91
C ARG A 289 1.78 -20.86 12.85
N LYS A 290 3.00 -20.77 13.39
CA LYS A 290 3.44 -19.61 14.17
C LYS A 290 3.57 -18.38 13.27
N TRP A 291 3.22 -17.22 13.80
CA TRP A 291 3.38 -15.95 13.09
C TRP A 291 4.86 -15.62 12.91
N ASN A 292 5.23 -15.34 11.67
CA ASN A 292 6.61 -15.12 11.25
C ASN A 292 6.70 -14.04 10.17
N TYR A 293 7.92 -13.57 9.90
CA TYR A 293 8.17 -12.48 8.95
C TYR A 293 7.90 -12.86 7.48
N TRP A 294 7.97 -14.15 7.13
CA TRP A 294 7.84 -14.62 5.75
C TRP A 294 6.40 -14.65 5.28
N MET A 295 5.42 -14.61 6.17
CA MET A 295 4.01 -14.43 5.81
C MET A 295 3.81 -13.16 4.99
N MET A 296 2.84 -13.16 4.08
CA MET A 296 2.44 -11.95 3.36
C MET A 296 1.57 -11.08 4.27
N SER A 297 2.21 -10.34 5.18
CA SER A 297 1.54 -9.53 6.20
C SER A 297 1.51 -8.05 5.84
N GLN A 298 0.29 -7.50 5.68
CA GLN A 298 0.11 -6.06 5.57
C GLN A 298 0.51 -5.36 6.88
N ARG A 299 0.13 -5.94 8.04
CA ARG A 299 0.40 -5.35 9.37
C ARG A 299 1.88 -5.09 9.59
N ALA A 300 2.73 -6.02 9.22
CA ALA A 300 4.18 -5.90 9.40
C ALA A 300 4.90 -5.33 8.17
N GLY A 301 4.20 -5.10 7.06
CA GLY A 301 4.80 -4.60 5.81
C GLY A 301 5.89 -5.51 5.26
N THR A 302 5.66 -6.84 5.26
CA THR A 302 6.71 -7.82 4.98
C THR A 302 7.22 -7.78 3.54
N LEU A 303 8.46 -8.22 3.35
CA LEU A 303 9.14 -8.24 2.05
C LEU A 303 8.37 -9.08 1.00
N SER A 304 7.91 -10.27 1.39
CA SER A 304 7.12 -11.16 0.54
C SER A 304 5.87 -10.47 -0.01
N TYR A 305 5.11 -9.83 0.87
CA TYR A 305 3.90 -9.08 0.56
C TYR A 305 4.15 -7.92 -0.41
N LEU A 306 5.12 -7.04 -0.09
CA LEU A 306 5.37 -5.84 -0.90
C LEU A 306 6.02 -6.15 -2.25
N THR A 307 6.82 -7.23 -2.33
CA THR A 307 7.40 -7.68 -3.60
C THR A 307 6.34 -8.27 -4.53
N PHE A 308 5.48 -9.15 -4.01
CA PHE A 308 4.35 -9.68 -4.77
C PHE A 308 3.44 -8.55 -5.25
N SER A 309 3.04 -7.66 -4.34
CA SER A 309 2.11 -6.57 -4.63
C SER A 309 2.68 -5.54 -5.60
N ALA A 310 4.00 -5.32 -5.61
CA ALA A 310 4.66 -4.46 -6.60
C ALA A 310 4.57 -5.06 -8.01
N GLY A 311 4.78 -6.37 -8.13
CA GLY A 311 4.59 -7.09 -9.39
C GLY A 311 3.14 -7.05 -9.86
N PHE A 312 2.19 -7.33 -8.96
CA PHE A 312 0.77 -7.24 -9.25
C PHE A 312 0.35 -5.82 -9.70
N SER A 313 0.85 -4.79 -9.02
CA SER A 313 0.58 -3.38 -9.39
C SER A 313 1.09 -3.05 -10.78
N LEU A 314 2.30 -3.52 -11.13
CA LEU A 314 2.86 -3.33 -12.47
C LEU A 314 2.03 -4.05 -13.52
N LEU A 315 1.57 -5.28 -13.28
CA LEU A 315 0.74 -6.05 -14.21
C LEU A 315 -0.61 -5.36 -14.47
N VAL A 316 -1.28 -4.91 -13.42
CA VAL A 316 -2.55 -4.17 -13.55
C VAL A 316 -2.32 -2.84 -14.29
N TYR A 317 -1.20 -2.16 -14.02
CA TYR A 317 -0.87 -0.93 -14.75
C TYR A 317 -0.61 -1.19 -16.25
N VAL A 318 0.07 -2.30 -16.60
CA VAL A 318 0.26 -2.72 -18.00
C VAL A 318 -1.09 -2.89 -18.71
N PHE A 319 -2.05 -3.52 -18.03
CA PHE A 319 -3.42 -3.63 -18.57
C PHE A 319 -4.04 -2.25 -18.84
N PHE A 320 -3.99 -1.32 -17.89
CA PHE A 320 -4.51 0.04 -18.09
C PHE A 320 -3.76 0.80 -19.20
N HIS A 321 -2.45 0.65 -19.26
CA HIS A 321 -1.65 1.28 -20.31
C HIS A 321 -2.05 0.74 -21.70
N PHE A 322 -2.28 -0.56 -21.82
CA PHE A 322 -2.76 -1.16 -23.07
C PHE A 322 -4.17 -0.66 -23.43
N VAL A 323 -5.12 -0.75 -22.51
CA VAL A 323 -6.52 -0.40 -22.77
C VAL A 323 -6.68 1.11 -23.03
N CYS A 324 -6.03 1.96 -22.24
CA CYS A 324 -6.28 3.39 -22.28
C CYS A 324 -5.38 4.15 -23.25
N ASP A 325 -4.09 3.80 -23.32
CA ASP A 325 -3.14 4.55 -24.15
C ASP A 325 -3.00 3.93 -25.56
N LYS A 326 -3.24 2.62 -25.74
CA LYS A 326 -3.20 1.96 -27.05
C LYS A 326 -4.57 1.82 -27.69
N LEU A 327 -5.55 1.24 -26.97
CA LEU A 327 -6.92 1.10 -27.48
C LEU A 327 -7.75 2.40 -27.34
N ARG A 328 -7.25 3.40 -26.63
CA ARG A 328 -7.89 4.70 -26.35
C ARG A 328 -9.26 4.58 -25.67
N TRP A 329 -9.44 3.57 -24.85
CA TRP A 329 -10.65 3.41 -24.06
C TRP A 329 -10.52 4.11 -22.72
N GLU A 330 -11.51 4.93 -22.38
CA GLU A 330 -11.58 5.64 -21.09
C GLU A 330 -12.88 5.32 -20.37
N PHE A 331 -12.75 4.98 -19.09
CA PHE A 331 -13.89 4.78 -18.21
C PHE A 331 -14.13 6.06 -17.41
N GLY A 332 -15.26 6.74 -17.67
CA GLY A 332 -15.57 8.03 -17.05
C GLY A 332 -15.51 8.01 -15.51
N LEU A 333 -15.92 6.88 -14.90
CA LEU A 333 -15.88 6.69 -13.45
C LEU A 333 -14.43 6.66 -12.92
N PHE A 334 -13.56 5.89 -13.56
CA PHE A 334 -12.14 5.84 -13.17
C PHE A 334 -11.44 7.17 -13.38
N ARG A 335 -11.74 7.87 -14.46
CA ARG A 335 -11.21 9.22 -14.70
C ARG A 335 -11.63 10.18 -13.58
N LEU A 336 -12.91 10.19 -13.20
CA LEU A 336 -13.44 11.06 -12.15
C LEU A 336 -12.69 10.88 -10.83
N PHE A 337 -12.58 9.66 -10.33
CA PHE A 337 -11.93 9.37 -9.07
C PHE A 337 -10.41 9.45 -9.15
N GLY A 338 -9.81 9.10 -10.29
CA GLY A 338 -8.36 9.18 -10.49
C GLY A 338 -7.82 10.60 -10.52
N THR A 339 -8.58 11.54 -11.09
CA THR A 339 -8.21 12.97 -11.10
C THR A 339 -8.42 13.66 -9.74
N ASN A 340 -9.29 13.10 -8.91
CA ASN A 340 -9.66 13.63 -7.59
C ASN A 340 -9.28 12.65 -6.46
N ALA A 341 -8.22 11.85 -6.64
CA ALA A 341 -7.90 10.74 -5.75
C ALA A 341 -7.71 11.15 -4.28
N LEU A 342 -7.04 12.27 -4.01
CA LEU A 342 -6.77 12.71 -2.63
C LEU A 342 -8.05 13.14 -1.90
N ILE A 343 -8.89 13.95 -2.55
CA ILE A 343 -10.16 14.36 -1.93
C ILE A 343 -11.10 13.17 -1.75
N SER A 344 -11.12 12.26 -2.72
CA SER A 344 -11.88 11.01 -2.64
C SER A 344 -11.42 10.15 -1.47
N TYR A 345 -10.09 10.07 -1.25
CA TYR A 345 -9.51 9.38 -0.12
C TYR A 345 -9.93 10.00 1.23
N ILE A 346 -9.93 11.32 1.36
CA ILE A 346 -10.31 11.99 2.60
C ILE A 346 -11.83 11.83 2.87
N LEU A 347 -12.66 12.04 1.86
CA LEU A 347 -14.11 12.02 2.02
C LEU A 347 -14.68 10.62 2.29
N HIS A 348 -14.04 9.54 1.77
CA HIS A 348 -14.62 8.22 1.88
C HIS A 348 -14.85 7.77 3.33
N SER A 349 -13.93 8.07 4.23
CA SER A 349 -14.06 7.71 5.64
C SER A 349 -15.23 8.43 6.33
N MET A 350 -15.46 9.69 5.96
CA MET A 350 -16.57 10.50 6.48
C MET A 350 -17.92 9.94 6.01
N VAL A 351 -18.07 9.67 4.70
CA VAL A 351 -19.29 9.10 4.13
C VAL A 351 -19.53 7.69 4.64
N MET A 352 -18.49 6.88 4.75
CA MET A 352 -18.55 5.55 5.32
C MET A 352 -19.02 5.60 6.80
N GLY A 353 -18.48 6.54 7.59
CA GLY A 353 -18.88 6.75 8.98
C GLY A 353 -20.32 7.18 9.15
N ALA A 354 -20.93 7.82 8.14
CA ALA A 354 -22.33 8.21 8.15
C ALA A 354 -23.29 7.05 7.79
N ILE A 355 -22.85 6.05 7.03
CA ILE A 355 -23.71 4.97 6.53
C ILE A 355 -23.51 3.67 7.31
N LYS A 356 -22.27 3.26 7.53
CA LYS A 356 -21.89 1.95 8.08
C LYS A 356 -22.49 1.65 9.46
N PRO A 357 -22.69 2.62 10.38
CA PRO A 357 -23.34 2.36 11.67
C PRO A 357 -24.77 1.81 11.57
N PHE A 358 -25.46 2.02 10.45
CA PHE A 358 -26.80 1.51 10.20
C PHE A 358 -26.83 0.12 9.54
N VAL A 359 -25.65 -0.48 9.29
CA VAL A 359 -25.52 -1.79 8.64
C VAL A 359 -24.91 -2.78 9.64
N PRO A 360 -25.70 -3.70 10.21
CA PRO A 360 -25.20 -4.76 11.10
C PRO A 360 -24.13 -5.63 10.39
N ARG A 361 -23.18 -6.16 11.16
CA ARG A 361 -22.10 -6.98 10.60
C ARG A 361 -22.56 -8.27 9.94
N ASP A 362 -23.68 -8.83 10.41
CA ASP A 362 -24.34 -10.03 9.93
C ASP A 362 -25.48 -9.74 8.94
N ALA A 363 -25.59 -8.51 8.46
CA ALA A 363 -26.62 -8.10 7.51
C ALA A 363 -26.58 -8.98 6.24
N PRO A 364 -27.74 -9.30 5.64
CA PRO A 364 -27.81 -10.10 4.43
C PRO A 364 -27.20 -9.37 3.21
N VAL A 365 -26.80 -10.14 2.21
CA VAL A 365 -26.08 -9.64 1.00
C VAL A 365 -26.79 -8.44 0.36
N TRP A 366 -28.13 -8.52 0.20
CA TRP A 366 -28.88 -7.44 -0.46
C TRP A 366 -28.84 -6.12 0.31
N TYR A 367 -28.83 -6.17 1.66
CA TYR A 367 -28.75 -4.97 2.50
C TYR A 367 -27.36 -4.35 2.45
N VAL A 368 -26.32 -5.19 2.54
CA VAL A 368 -24.92 -4.75 2.37
C VAL A 368 -24.70 -4.16 0.97
N ALA A 369 -25.22 -4.80 -0.08
CA ALA A 369 -25.12 -4.30 -1.46
C ALA A 369 -25.86 -2.97 -1.65
N GLY A 370 -27.06 -2.84 -1.10
CA GLY A 370 -27.83 -1.59 -1.15
C GLY A 370 -27.13 -0.44 -0.44
N SER A 371 -26.56 -0.69 0.74
CA SER A 371 -25.78 0.30 1.49
C SER A 371 -24.47 0.68 0.79
N LEU A 372 -23.82 -0.28 0.14
CA LEU A 372 -22.62 -0.04 -0.69
C LEU A 372 -22.96 0.84 -1.91
N LEU A 373 -24.07 0.57 -2.59
CA LEU A 373 -24.53 1.40 -3.70
C LEU A 373 -24.86 2.82 -3.24
N LEU A 374 -25.49 2.99 -2.10
CA LEU A 374 -25.72 4.31 -1.51
C LEU A 374 -24.40 5.03 -1.23
N PHE A 375 -23.43 4.36 -0.63
CA PHE A 375 -22.09 4.89 -0.37
C PHE A 375 -21.42 5.35 -1.67
N PHE A 376 -21.38 4.50 -2.70
CA PHE A 376 -20.78 4.85 -4.00
C PHE A 376 -21.51 6.02 -4.67
N SER A 377 -22.85 6.06 -4.58
CA SER A 377 -23.65 7.14 -5.15
C SER A 377 -23.34 8.48 -4.51
N ILE A 378 -23.26 8.55 -3.18
CA ILE A 378 -22.90 9.75 -2.45
C ILE A 378 -21.47 10.19 -2.82
N MET A 379 -20.51 9.27 -2.82
CA MET A 379 -19.13 9.58 -3.21
C MET A 379 -19.06 10.10 -4.65
N TRP A 380 -19.80 9.48 -5.57
CA TRP A 380 -19.84 9.93 -6.97
C TRP A 380 -20.43 11.34 -7.10
N LEU A 381 -21.55 11.63 -6.41
CA LEU A 381 -22.19 12.94 -6.42
C LEU A 381 -21.25 14.02 -5.89
N PHE A 382 -20.58 13.79 -4.75
CA PHE A 382 -19.61 14.72 -4.17
C PHE A 382 -18.45 15.01 -5.12
N VAL A 383 -17.79 13.97 -5.59
CA VAL A 383 -16.60 14.13 -6.42
C VAL A 383 -16.97 14.73 -7.79
N ARG A 384 -18.15 14.39 -8.32
CA ARG A 384 -18.67 14.98 -9.55
C ARG A 384 -19.02 16.46 -9.37
N TYR A 385 -19.59 16.85 -8.25
CA TYR A 385 -19.85 18.24 -7.92
C TYR A 385 -18.54 19.04 -7.85
N LEU A 386 -17.53 18.52 -7.15
CA LEU A 386 -16.21 19.17 -7.06
C LEU A 386 -15.54 19.31 -8.45
N GLU A 387 -15.61 18.28 -9.28
CA GLU A 387 -15.07 18.32 -10.65
C GLU A 387 -15.75 19.41 -11.47
N ARG A 388 -17.09 19.47 -11.45
CA ARG A 388 -17.88 20.48 -12.18
C ARG A 388 -17.52 21.92 -11.75
N ASN A 389 -17.28 22.12 -10.47
CA ASN A 389 -16.88 23.41 -9.93
C ASN A 389 -15.36 23.66 -9.99
N LYS A 390 -14.59 22.76 -10.67
CA LYS A 390 -13.12 22.86 -10.82
C LYS A 390 -12.37 22.93 -9.49
N VAL A 391 -12.93 22.35 -8.42
CA VAL A 391 -12.29 22.25 -7.11
C VAL A 391 -11.45 20.98 -7.07
N PHE A 392 -10.13 21.14 -7.07
CA PHE A 392 -9.17 20.03 -7.03
C PHE A 392 -8.25 20.22 -5.82
N LEU A 393 -8.25 19.25 -4.90
CA LEU A 393 -7.30 19.27 -3.81
C LEU A 393 -5.94 18.78 -4.33
N ARG A 394 -4.98 19.69 -4.39
CA ARG A 394 -3.60 19.42 -4.81
C ARG A 394 -2.68 19.80 -3.66
N LEU A 395 -1.98 18.83 -3.12
CA LEU A 395 -0.90 19.02 -2.16
C LEU A 395 0.46 19.02 -2.87
#